data_0cf119ba93416d07401c5b8cd3b89f12
#
_entry.id   0cf119ba93416d07401c5b8cd3b89f12
#
_cell.length_a   1.000
_cell.length_b   1.000
_cell.length_c   1.000
_cell.angle_alpha   90.00
_cell.angle_beta   90.00
_cell.angle_gamma   90.00
#
_symmetry.space_group_name_H-M   'P 1'
#
loop_
_entity.id
_entity.type
_entity.pdbx_description
1 polymer ?
#
loop_
_entity_poly.entity_id
_entity_poly.type
_entity_poly.pdbx_seq_one_letter_code
_entity_poly.pdbx_strand_id
1 'polypeptide(L)'
;MPATRTLRRNRQNAPKGANREAEQLWLSQSVGYHKKRTKMYKDDILNLIKQCPFNIDTEIQISGRPPTTAHSKFLTNKEQGDWAEQIVYKSINNFSADYFAVQYGRSDSISAGDEGFADFYTEYQRELNTIGKRPDILIFKSSDFPKRNVDINNDDHVKKAVVALEVRSSSFLIERYTTFMNERQKDAINRCGAIREQILNSPLGELLKRQKSEIYKFIEEATDETFKELNFRLPSWSSTSELRDLKKLLRELKESIKTLHKRDDLSITPKMEDIALVNRWIQKYNVKHFYLQVFFDKAYVISFQDILELVSNDENEGNNFSIERDEKNQGKTTIKINVKICKEVIGRIDMPEHKSAMKELDRGRLLFYVTFTGGQGYLDNNIFMRDVINA
;
A
#
# COMPACT_ATOMS: atom_id res chain seq x y z
N MET A 1 9.91 -35.91 6.89
CA MET A 1 8.99 -36.88 6.29
C MET A 1 7.53 -36.47 6.41
N PRO A 2 7.06 -35.35 5.82
CA PRO A 2 5.63 -34.97 5.84
C PRO A 2 4.86 -35.51 4.62
N ALA A 3 5.51 -35.80 3.51
CA ALA A 3 4.86 -36.36 2.33
C ALA A 3 4.13 -37.70 2.60
N THR A 4 4.61 -38.47 3.54
CA THR A 4 4.02 -39.76 3.92
C THR A 4 2.72 -39.66 4.71
N ARG A 5 2.48 -38.55 5.45
CA ARG A 5 1.22 -38.40 6.22
C ARG A 5 0.08 -37.90 5.34
N THR A 6 0.36 -37.01 4.40
CA THR A 6 -0.61 -36.56 3.40
C THR A 6 -0.98 -37.67 2.42
N LEU A 7 0.01 -38.46 1.98
CA LEU A 7 -0.23 -39.62 1.16
C LEU A 7 -1.02 -40.72 1.89
N ARG A 8 -0.82 -40.89 3.22
CA ARG A 8 -1.64 -41.82 4.02
C ARG A 8 -3.08 -41.37 4.19
N ARG A 9 -3.34 -40.06 4.39
CA ARG A 9 -4.70 -39.51 4.46
C ARG A 9 -5.42 -39.62 3.12
N ASN A 10 -4.72 -39.41 2.02
CA ASN A 10 -5.27 -39.59 0.68
C ASN A 10 -5.51 -41.05 0.31
N ARG A 11 -4.73 -42.01 0.89
CA ARG A 11 -5.00 -43.44 0.72
C ARG A 11 -6.27 -43.92 1.46
N GLN A 12 -6.66 -43.26 2.55
CA GLN A 12 -7.90 -43.60 3.27
C GLN A 12 -9.17 -43.19 2.50
N ASN A 13 -9.07 -42.25 1.56
CA ASN A 13 -10.19 -41.78 0.74
C ASN A 13 -10.21 -42.42 -0.68
N ALA A 14 -9.29 -43.29 -1.00
CA ALA A 14 -9.33 -44.07 -2.23
C ALA A 14 -10.40 -45.16 -2.17
N PRO A 15 -11.18 -45.40 -3.24
CA PRO A 15 -12.21 -46.44 -3.24
C PRO A 15 -11.56 -47.79 -2.93
N LYS A 16 -12.08 -48.50 -1.92
CA LYS A 16 -11.63 -49.87 -1.59
C LYS A 16 -11.88 -50.77 -2.79
N GLY A 17 -10.79 -51.23 -3.42
CA GLY A 17 -10.85 -52.12 -4.57
C GLY A 17 -10.28 -51.53 -5.86
N ALA A 18 -9.68 -50.33 -5.83
CA ALA A 18 -9.06 -49.75 -7.01
C ALA A 18 -7.80 -50.52 -7.42
N ASN A 19 -7.70 -50.90 -8.69
CA ASN A 19 -6.57 -51.52 -9.33
C ASN A 19 -5.34 -50.57 -9.27
N ARG A 20 -4.13 -51.07 -9.24
CA ARG A 20 -2.86 -50.32 -9.18
C ARG A 20 -2.76 -49.21 -10.23
N GLU A 21 -3.35 -49.39 -11.38
CA GLU A 21 -3.44 -48.40 -12.46
C GLU A 21 -4.38 -47.23 -12.11
N ALA A 22 -5.52 -47.49 -11.44
CA ALA A 22 -6.43 -46.48 -10.99
C ALA A 22 -5.80 -45.59 -9.85
N GLU A 23 -5.00 -46.22 -8.98
CA GLU A 23 -4.26 -45.53 -7.92
C GLU A 23 -3.15 -44.63 -8.51
N GLN A 24 -2.43 -45.12 -9.54
CA GLN A 24 -1.45 -44.33 -10.28
C GLN A 24 -2.11 -43.18 -11.08
N LEU A 25 -3.25 -43.44 -11.68
CA LEU A 25 -4.00 -42.40 -12.41
C LEU A 25 -4.53 -41.32 -11.44
N TRP A 26 -5.04 -41.68 -10.28
CA TRP A 26 -5.49 -40.77 -9.26
C TRP A 26 -4.33 -39.95 -8.67
N LEU A 27 -3.17 -40.57 -8.41
CA LEU A 27 -1.96 -39.85 -7.96
C LEU A 27 -1.44 -38.89 -9.04
N SER A 28 -1.48 -39.29 -10.32
CA SER A 28 -1.07 -38.42 -11.42
C SER A 28 -2.03 -37.23 -11.62
N GLN A 29 -3.32 -37.46 -11.44
CA GLN A 29 -4.34 -36.40 -11.50
C GLN A 29 -4.23 -35.44 -10.31
N SER A 30 -3.96 -35.94 -9.07
CA SER A 30 -3.77 -35.09 -7.90
C SER A 30 -2.50 -34.26 -7.97
N VAL A 31 -1.39 -34.82 -8.49
CA VAL A 31 -0.14 -34.10 -8.75
C VAL A 31 -0.33 -33.09 -9.92
N GLY A 32 -1.11 -33.47 -10.95
CA GLY A 32 -1.49 -32.57 -12.05
C GLY A 32 -2.37 -31.41 -11.59
N TYR A 33 -3.28 -31.65 -10.64
CA TYR A 33 -4.14 -30.61 -10.07
C TYR A 33 -3.34 -29.61 -9.21
N HIS A 34 -2.40 -30.11 -8.38
CA HIS A 34 -1.49 -29.23 -7.64
C HIS A 34 -0.55 -28.43 -8.57
N LYS A 35 0.00 -29.06 -9.63
CA LYS A 35 0.80 -28.35 -10.64
C LYS A 35 -0.03 -27.30 -11.42
N LYS A 36 -1.30 -27.60 -11.75
CA LYS A 36 -2.20 -26.67 -12.41
C LYS A 36 -2.55 -25.46 -11.52
N ARG A 37 -2.82 -25.69 -10.22
CA ARG A 37 -3.14 -24.64 -9.26
C ARG A 37 -1.94 -23.69 -9.01
N THR A 38 -0.71 -24.25 -8.98
CA THR A 38 0.52 -23.46 -8.80
C THR A 38 0.87 -22.65 -10.05
N LYS A 39 0.40 -23.05 -11.23
CA LYS A 39 0.58 -22.30 -12.48
C LYS A 39 -0.42 -21.15 -12.62
N MET A 40 -1.61 -21.30 -12.04
CA MET A 40 -2.68 -20.29 -12.12
C MET A 40 -2.28 -18.94 -11.54
N TYR A 41 -1.61 -18.88 -10.38
CA TYR A 41 -1.28 -17.60 -9.75
C TYR A 41 -0.45 -16.67 -10.65
N LYS A 42 0.60 -17.18 -11.29
CA LYS A 42 1.41 -16.38 -12.22
C LYS A 42 0.60 -15.92 -13.44
N ASP A 43 -0.20 -16.84 -13.98
CA ASP A 43 -0.98 -16.56 -15.17
C ASP A 43 -2.08 -15.53 -14.87
N ASP A 44 -2.69 -15.61 -13.67
CA ASP A 44 -3.70 -14.66 -13.20
C ASP A 44 -3.09 -13.26 -13.02
N ILE A 45 -1.93 -13.16 -12.37
CA ILE A 45 -1.21 -11.87 -12.25
C ILE A 45 -0.90 -11.28 -13.62
N LEU A 46 -0.37 -12.09 -14.54
CA LEU A 46 -0.04 -11.62 -15.88
C LEU A 46 -1.28 -11.16 -16.66
N ASN A 47 -2.41 -11.84 -16.49
CA ASN A 47 -3.68 -11.47 -17.12
C ASN A 47 -4.23 -10.16 -16.55
N LEU A 48 -4.17 -9.97 -15.21
CA LEU A 48 -4.58 -8.73 -14.57
C LEU A 48 -3.71 -7.55 -15.02
N ILE A 49 -2.39 -7.72 -15.14
CA ILE A 49 -1.48 -6.69 -15.66
C ILE A 49 -1.90 -6.27 -17.07
N LYS A 50 -2.29 -7.21 -17.95
CA LYS A 50 -2.75 -6.90 -19.30
C LYS A 50 -4.09 -6.16 -19.33
N GLN A 51 -4.90 -6.28 -18.28
CA GLN A 51 -6.19 -5.60 -18.14
C GLN A 51 -6.06 -4.20 -17.53
N CYS A 52 -4.91 -3.87 -16.93
CA CYS A 52 -4.69 -2.54 -16.36
C CYS A 52 -4.81 -1.46 -17.46
N PRO A 53 -5.50 -0.34 -17.19
CA PRO A 53 -5.75 0.71 -18.19
C PRO A 53 -4.49 1.55 -18.50
N PHE A 54 -3.37 1.29 -17.84
CA PHE A 54 -2.10 1.95 -18.06
C PHE A 54 -1.04 0.97 -18.52
N ASN A 55 -0.14 1.45 -19.36
CA ASN A 55 0.97 0.65 -19.85
C ASN A 55 1.94 0.36 -18.70
N ILE A 56 1.97 -0.90 -18.26
CA ILE A 56 3.00 -1.40 -17.34
C ILE A 56 4.14 -1.91 -18.22
N ASP A 57 5.20 -1.13 -18.30
CA ASP A 57 6.42 -1.55 -19.02
C ASP A 57 7.04 -2.75 -18.29
N THR A 58 6.99 -3.91 -18.94
CA THR A 58 7.60 -5.14 -18.44
C THR A 58 9.08 -5.26 -18.80
N GLU A 59 9.58 -4.39 -19.68
CA GLU A 59 10.98 -4.27 -20.03
C GLU A 59 11.65 -3.19 -19.19
N ILE A 60 12.42 -3.63 -18.20
CA ILE A 60 13.15 -2.70 -17.34
C ILE A 60 14.53 -2.52 -17.94
N GLN A 61 14.85 -1.31 -18.34
CA GLN A 61 16.18 -0.95 -18.77
C GLN A 61 16.99 -0.43 -17.58
N ILE A 62 18.23 -0.84 -17.48
CA ILE A 62 19.18 -0.21 -16.57
C ILE A 62 19.37 1.21 -17.10
N SER A 63 18.71 2.17 -16.51
CA SER A 63 18.76 3.55 -16.95
C SER A 63 19.13 4.46 -15.79
N GLY A 64 19.90 5.45 -16.12
CA GLY A 64 20.12 6.59 -15.25
C GLY A 64 21.46 6.59 -14.53
N ARG A 65 21.89 7.80 -14.28
CA ARG A 65 23.04 8.08 -13.43
C ARG A 65 22.64 7.79 -11.98
N PRO A 66 23.45 7.05 -11.20
CA PRO A 66 23.15 6.82 -9.80
C PRO A 66 23.00 8.15 -9.05
N PRO A 67 22.14 8.22 -8.01
CA PRO A 67 22.08 9.37 -7.13
C PRO A 67 23.48 9.72 -6.59
N THR A 68 23.84 11.00 -6.56
CA THR A 68 25.19 11.42 -6.17
C THR A 68 25.34 11.65 -4.67
N THR A 69 24.27 12.03 -3.99
CA THR A 69 24.33 12.31 -2.53
C THR A 69 23.00 12.02 -1.86
N ALA A 70 23.05 11.43 -0.65
CA ALA A 70 21.93 11.32 0.24
C ALA A 70 21.55 12.68 0.88
N HIS A 71 20.39 12.74 1.51
CA HIS A 71 19.95 13.89 2.30
C HIS A 71 19.24 13.41 3.59
N SER A 72 19.20 14.27 4.62
CA SER A 72 18.68 13.94 5.96
C SER A 72 17.31 13.26 5.94
N LYS A 73 16.37 13.79 5.15
CA LYS A 73 15.02 13.20 5.03
C LYS A 73 15.06 11.77 4.46
N PHE A 74 15.92 11.51 3.48
CA PHE A 74 16.08 10.17 2.92
C PHE A 74 16.58 9.20 3.99
N LEU A 75 17.60 9.59 4.78
CA LEU A 75 18.12 8.75 5.87
C LEU A 75 17.05 8.49 6.94
N THR A 76 16.31 9.51 7.37
CA THR A 76 15.20 9.32 8.32
C THR A 76 14.13 8.37 7.78
N ASN A 77 13.76 8.51 6.51
CA ASN A 77 12.77 7.62 5.89
C ASN A 77 13.28 6.18 5.77
N LYS A 78 14.59 6.01 5.49
CA LYS A 78 15.23 4.70 5.46
C LYS A 78 15.18 4.04 6.84
N GLU A 79 15.62 4.72 7.89
CA GLU A 79 15.59 4.23 9.26
C GLU A 79 14.17 3.85 9.71
N GLN A 80 13.17 4.64 9.31
CA GLN A 80 11.76 4.32 9.57
C GLN A 80 11.31 3.07 8.80
N GLY A 81 11.78 2.86 7.58
CA GLY A 81 11.55 1.65 6.79
C GLY A 81 12.15 0.42 7.46
N ASP A 82 13.44 0.51 7.81
CA ASP A 82 14.18 -0.57 8.49
C ASP A 82 13.50 -0.95 9.84
N TRP A 83 13.03 0.03 10.59
CA TRP A 83 12.25 -0.20 11.81
C TRP A 83 10.92 -0.92 11.52
N ALA A 84 10.19 -0.49 10.50
CA ALA A 84 8.91 -1.10 10.13
C ALA A 84 9.08 -2.57 9.71
N GLU A 85 10.12 -2.88 8.93
CA GLU A 85 10.48 -4.26 8.58
C GLU A 85 10.78 -5.11 9.83
N GLN A 86 11.52 -4.55 10.79
CA GLN A 86 11.81 -5.23 12.06
C GLN A 86 10.55 -5.48 12.89
N ILE A 87 9.59 -4.55 12.91
CA ILE A 87 8.30 -4.74 13.59
C ILE A 87 7.56 -5.93 12.98
N VAL A 88 7.42 -5.97 11.64
CA VAL A 88 6.73 -7.07 10.94
C VAL A 88 7.45 -8.40 11.16
N TYR A 89 8.77 -8.43 10.96
CA TYR A 89 9.61 -9.62 11.16
C TYR A 89 9.44 -10.21 12.56
N LYS A 90 9.55 -9.38 13.61
CA LYS A 90 9.40 -9.80 15.00
C LYS A 90 7.96 -10.22 15.31
N SER A 91 6.97 -9.48 14.81
CA SER A 91 5.55 -9.82 15.03
C SER A 91 5.23 -11.22 14.52
N ILE A 92 5.65 -11.56 13.31
CA ILE A 92 5.38 -12.90 12.74
C ILE A 92 6.14 -13.97 13.53
N ASN A 93 7.42 -13.75 13.84
CA ASN A 93 8.25 -14.73 14.53
C ASN A 93 7.86 -14.98 15.99
N ASN A 94 7.27 -13.97 16.65
CA ASN A 94 6.87 -14.06 18.06
C ASN A 94 5.46 -14.63 18.22
N PHE A 95 4.55 -14.38 17.27
CA PHE A 95 3.12 -14.70 17.42
C PHE A 95 2.63 -15.83 16.52
N SER A 96 3.42 -16.29 15.55
CA SER A 96 3.07 -17.45 14.73
C SER A 96 3.91 -18.67 15.12
N ALA A 97 3.23 -19.78 15.47
CA ALA A 97 3.90 -21.04 15.79
C ALA A 97 4.25 -21.85 14.51
N ASP A 98 3.37 -21.83 13.53
CA ASP A 98 3.45 -22.66 12.33
C ASP A 98 4.23 -22.03 11.17
N TYR A 99 4.46 -20.72 11.27
CA TYR A 99 5.13 -19.92 10.24
C TYR A 99 6.22 -19.07 10.86
N PHE A 100 7.23 -18.77 10.05
CA PHE A 100 8.29 -17.84 10.44
C PHE A 100 8.69 -16.96 9.27
N ALA A 101 9.12 -15.75 9.60
CA ALA A 101 9.59 -14.74 8.67
C ALA A 101 11.12 -14.81 8.53
N VAL A 102 11.60 -14.55 7.32
CA VAL A 102 13.02 -14.39 7.00
C VAL A 102 13.19 -13.08 6.24
N GLN A 103 14.14 -12.25 6.63
CA GLN A 103 14.52 -11.07 5.85
C GLN A 103 15.13 -11.50 4.53
N TYR A 104 14.64 -10.91 3.43
CA TYR A 104 15.04 -11.27 2.07
C TYR A 104 15.43 -10.05 1.24
N GLY A 105 14.90 -8.88 1.58
CA GLY A 105 15.25 -7.62 0.95
C GLY A 105 16.76 -7.40 0.96
N ARG A 106 17.27 -6.70 -0.05
CA ARG A 106 18.68 -6.32 -0.08
C ARG A 106 18.94 -5.27 0.99
N SER A 107 19.88 -5.51 1.87
CA SER A 107 20.29 -4.50 2.86
C SER A 107 20.91 -3.30 2.14
N ASP A 108 20.25 -2.15 2.23
CA ASP A 108 20.75 -0.87 1.74
C ASP A 108 21.75 -0.25 2.74
N SER A 109 22.82 -0.98 3.05
CA SER A 109 23.84 -0.51 4.00
C SER A 109 24.63 0.70 3.44
N ILE A 110 24.68 0.87 2.11
CA ILE A 110 25.43 1.89 1.41
C ILE A 110 24.44 2.95 0.86
N SER A 111 24.67 4.21 1.16
CA SER A 111 23.84 5.33 0.70
C SER A 111 24.56 6.13 -0.39
N ALA A 112 23.79 6.85 -1.20
CA ALA A 112 24.37 7.75 -2.21
C ALA A 112 25.31 8.77 -1.58
N GLY A 113 26.57 8.77 -2.02
CA GLY A 113 27.67 9.55 -1.46
C GLY A 113 28.64 8.74 -0.59
N ASP A 114 28.36 7.45 -0.35
CA ASP A 114 29.31 6.54 0.28
C ASP A 114 30.23 5.92 -0.76
N GLU A 115 31.44 5.56 -0.33
CA GLU A 115 32.37 4.79 -1.15
C GLU A 115 31.74 3.45 -1.60
N GLY A 116 31.91 3.09 -2.87
CA GLY A 116 31.36 1.86 -3.46
C GLY A 116 29.86 1.92 -3.82
N PHE A 117 29.16 3.05 -3.60
CA PHE A 117 27.75 3.18 -3.95
C PHE A 117 27.46 2.98 -5.45
N ALA A 118 28.33 3.44 -6.33
CA ALA A 118 28.11 3.30 -7.78
C ALA A 118 28.11 1.83 -8.23
N ASP A 119 29.04 1.02 -7.69
CA ASP A 119 29.13 -0.42 -7.98
C ASP A 119 27.94 -1.16 -7.40
N PHE A 120 27.58 -0.88 -6.15
CA PHE A 120 26.38 -1.41 -5.50
C PHE A 120 25.12 -1.09 -6.32
N TYR A 121 24.96 0.16 -6.76
CA TYR A 121 23.82 0.58 -7.56
C TYR A 121 23.74 -0.15 -8.91
N THR A 122 24.88 -0.31 -9.58
CA THR A 122 24.97 -1.02 -10.86
C THR A 122 24.59 -2.50 -10.69
N GLU A 123 25.08 -3.15 -9.64
CA GLU A 123 24.74 -4.53 -9.33
C GLU A 123 23.26 -4.68 -8.98
N TYR A 124 22.72 -3.74 -8.20
CA TYR A 124 21.29 -3.71 -7.88
C TYR A 124 20.42 -3.58 -9.14
N GLN A 125 20.80 -2.71 -10.09
CA GLN A 125 20.07 -2.59 -11.36
C GLN A 125 20.14 -3.88 -12.19
N ARG A 126 21.25 -4.61 -12.18
CA ARG A 126 21.36 -5.93 -12.83
C ARG A 126 20.43 -6.95 -12.17
N GLU A 127 20.35 -6.95 -10.85
CA GLU A 127 19.44 -7.82 -10.11
C GLU A 127 17.99 -7.54 -10.47
N LEU A 128 17.57 -6.27 -10.47
CA LEU A 128 16.22 -5.87 -10.87
C LEU A 128 15.86 -6.36 -12.29
N ASN A 129 16.83 -6.32 -13.22
CA ASN A 129 16.62 -6.81 -14.58
C ASN A 129 16.52 -8.34 -14.66
N THR A 130 17.20 -9.08 -13.80
CA THR A 130 17.24 -10.56 -13.85
C THR A 130 16.12 -11.22 -13.07
N ILE A 131 15.90 -10.80 -11.83
CA ILE A 131 14.93 -11.46 -10.95
C ILE A 131 13.75 -10.56 -10.56
N GLY A 132 13.79 -9.27 -10.91
CA GLY A 132 12.82 -8.30 -10.44
C GLY A 132 13.15 -7.77 -9.04
N LYS A 133 12.17 -7.14 -8.40
CA LYS A 133 12.34 -6.58 -7.07
C LYS A 133 12.14 -7.65 -6.01
N ARG A 134 13.15 -7.86 -5.16
CA ARG A 134 13.00 -8.71 -3.98
C ARG A 134 12.03 -8.05 -2.99
N PRO A 135 11.06 -8.81 -2.46
CA PRO A 135 10.29 -8.37 -1.30
C PRO A 135 11.18 -8.29 -0.05
N ASP A 136 10.77 -7.52 0.94
CA ASP A 136 11.57 -7.32 2.15
C ASP A 136 11.59 -8.57 3.03
N ILE A 137 10.48 -9.33 3.08
CA ILE A 137 10.33 -10.48 3.96
C ILE A 137 9.71 -11.65 3.20
N LEU A 138 10.23 -12.87 3.44
CA LEU A 138 9.62 -14.12 3.03
C LEU A 138 9.07 -14.87 4.25
N ILE A 139 7.91 -15.50 4.09
CA ILE A 139 7.27 -16.31 5.13
C ILE A 139 7.32 -17.78 4.72
N PHE A 140 7.78 -18.63 5.63
CA PHE A 140 7.93 -20.05 5.44
C PHE A 140 7.14 -20.85 6.47
N LYS A 141 6.76 -22.08 6.12
CA LYS A 141 6.23 -23.03 7.08
C LYS A 141 7.35 -23.60 7.95
N SER A 142 7.15 -23.62 9.26
CA SER A 142 8.10 -24.24 10.21
C SER A 142 8.32 -25.73 9.93
N SER A 143 7.31 -26.43 9.37
CA SER A 143 7.42 -27.83 8.97
C SER A 143 8.40 -28.09 7.83
N ASP A 144 8.58 -27.13 6.91
CA ASP A 144 9.44 -27.27 5.74
C ASP A 144 10.90 -26.96 6.07
N PHE A 145 11.12 -26.16 7.11
CA PHE A 145 12.43 -25.78 7.63
C PHE A 145 12.47 -25.89 9.17
N PRO A 146 12.58 -27.10 9.73
CA PRO A 146 12.49 -27.33 11.19
C PRO A 146 13.53 -26.53 12.01
N LYS A 147 14.70 -26.29 11.44
CA LYS A 147 15.78 -25.49 12.07
C LYS A 147 15.73 -24.01 11.70
N ARG A 148 14.69 -23.58 10.95
CA ARG A 148 14.57 -22.23 10.38
C ARG A 148 15.82 -21.78 9.58
N ASN A 149 16.60 -22.72 9.07
CA ASN A 149 17.80 -22.44 8.27
C ASN A 149 17.41 -22.37 6.79
N VAL A 150 17.09 -21.17 6.32
CA VAL A 150 16.75 -20.87 4.93
C VAL A 150 17.94 -20.19 4.27
N ASP A 151 18.44 -20.75 3.18
CA ASP A 151 19.40 -20.06 2.31
C ASP A 151 18.61 -19.21 1.30
N ILE A 152 18.60 -17.90 1.51
CA ILE A 152 17.90 -16.93 0.65
C ILE A 152 18.54 -16.74 -0.73
N ASN A 153 19.77 -17.25 -0.95
CA ASN A 153 20.43 -17.24 -2.24
C ASN A 153 20.10 -18.50 -3.06
N ASN A 154 19.45 -19.48 -2.45
CA ASN A 154 19.00 -20.70 -3.12
C ASN A 154 17.56 -20.51 -3.65
N ASP A 155 17.41 -20.43 -4.96
CA ASP A 155 16.11 -20.26 -5.63
C ASP A 155 15.08 -21.34 -5.23
N ASP A 156 15.51 -22.58 -4.93
CA ASP A 156 14.60 -23.65 -4.53
C ASP A 156 14.11 -23.49 -3.08
N HIS A 157 14.88 -22.83 -2.22
CA HIS A 157 14.41 -22.40 -0.91
C HIS A 157 13.40 -21.24 -1.06
N VAL A 158 13.71 -20.22 -1.86
CA VAL A 158 12.82 -19.08 -2.09
C VAL A 158 11.45 -19.52 -2.63
N LYS A 159 11.41 -20.47 -3.57
CA LYS A 159 10.15 -21.03 -4.11
C LYS A 159 9.28 -21.75 -3.07
N LYS A 160 9.84 -22.13 -1.91
CA LYS A 160 9.09 -22.75 -0.81
C LYS A 160 8.44 -21.74 0.11
N ALA A 161 8.73 -20.45 -0.06
CA ALA A 161 8.01 -19.42 0.67
C ALA A 161 6.50 -19.51 0.37
N VAL A 162 5.68 -19.33 1.38
CA VAL A 162 4.21 -19.32 1.23
C VAL A 162 3.72 -17.96 0.84
N VAL A 163 4.42 -16.90 1.32
CA VAL A 163 4.08 -15.49 1.10
C VAL A 163 5.35 -14.65 1.07
N ALA A 164 5.33 -13.60 0.27
CA ALA A 164 6.31 -12.54 0.19
C ALA A 164 5.68 -11.21 0.61
N LEU A 165 6.35 -10.43 1.45
CA LEU A 165 5.88 -9.14 1.95
C LEU A 165 6.80 -8.01 1.51
N GLU A 166 6.23 -7.01 0.87
CA GLU A 166 6.83 -5.69 0.64
C GLU A 166 6.35 -4.77 1.76
N VAL A 167 7.24 -4.31 2.63
CA VAL A 167 6.92 -3.48 3.78
C VAL A 167 7.08 -2.01 3.42
N ARG A 168 6.10 -1.21 3.76
CA ARG A 168 6.11 0.25 3.63
C ARG A 168 5.87 0.87 4.99
N SER A 169 6.42 2.04 5.22
CA SER A 169 6.24 2.77 6.47
C SER A 169 5.61 4.14 6.25
N SER A 170 4.91 4.62 7.26
CA SER A 170 4.31 5.95 7.29
C SER A 170 4.40 6.54 8.69
N SER A 171 4.76 7.83 8.79
CA SER A 171 4.95 8.53 10.07
C SER A 171 3.65 9.05 10.70
N PHE A 172 2.54 8.36 10.47
CA PHE A 172 1.25 8.72 11.07
C PHE A 172 0.85 7.74 12.17
N LEU A 173 0.03 8.24 13.10
CA LEU A 173 -0.83 7.47 13.98
C LEU A 173 -2.21 7.42 13.31
N ILE A 174 -2.60 6.26 12.80
CA ILE A 174 -3.78 6.15 11.94
C ILE A 174 -5.08 6.50 12.68
N GLU A 175 -5.22 6.12 13.95
CA GLU A 175 -6.40 6.45 14.73
C GLU A 175 -6.55 7.95 14.95
N ARG A 176 -5.46 8.64 15.30
CA ARG A 176 -5.48 10.10 15.47
C ARG A 176 -5.74 10.82 14.15
N TYR A 177 -5.12 10.32 13.07
CA TYR A 177 -5.36 10.88 11.74
C TYR A 177 -6.83 10.76 11.34
N THR A 178 -7.41 9.57 11.51
CA THR A 178 -8.82 9.31 11.19
C THR A 178 -9.76 10.20 12.00
N THR A 179 -9.52 10.34 13.31
CA THR A 179 -10.30 11.23 14.19
C THR A 179 -10.23 12.68 13.70
N PHE A 180 -9.02 13.18 13.47
CA PHE A 180 -8.83 14.54 12.98
C PHE A 180 -9.56 14.79 11.63
N MET A 181 -9.51 13.81 10.72
CA MET A 181 -10.17 13.96 9.42
C MET A 181 -11.69 13.92 9.51
N ASN A 182 -12.23 13.08 10.39
CA ASN A 182 -13.67 13.04 10.65
C ASN A 182 -14.16 14.35 11.28
N GLU A 183 -13.43 14.91 12.24
CA GLU A 183 -13.73 16.22 12.83
C GLU A 183 -13.68 17.32 11.79
N ARG A 184 -12.64 17.38 10.95
CA ARG A 184 -12.51 18.35 9.87
C ARG A 184 -13.65 18.28 8.87
N GLN A 185 -14.09 17.07 8.52
CA GLN A 185 -15.22 16.87 7.61
C GLN A 185 -16.53 17.37 8.26
N LYS A 186 -16.76 17.02 9.54
CA LYS A 186 -17.91 17.50 10.31
C LYS A 186 -17.94 19.02 10.41
N ASP A 187 -16.79 19.63 10.68
CA ASP A 187 -16.66 21.09 10.75
C ASP A 187 -16.95 21.76 9.39
N ALA A 188 -16.51 21.15 8.30
CA ALA A 188 -16.81 21.67 6.96
C ALA A 188 -18.30 21.58 6.63
N ILE A 189 -19.00 20.49 6.99
CA ILE A 189 -20.45 20.33 6.84
C ILE A 189 -21.17 21.40 7.69
N ASN A 190 -20.81 21.52 8.97
CA ASN A 190 -21.40 22.53 9.87
C ASN A 190 -21.25 23.97 9.32
N ARG A 191 -20.07 24.30 8.75
CA ARG A 191 -19.85 25.60 8.10
C ARG A 191 -20.72 25.78 6.86
N CYS A 192 -20.86 24.74 6.02
CA CYS A 192 -21.76 24.78 4.88
C CYS A 192 -23.19 25.06 5.32
N GLY A 193 -23.70 24.35 6.35
CA GLY A 193 -25.03 24.59 6.94
C GLY A 193 -25.20 25.99 7.49
N ALA A 194 -24.25 26.49 8.27
CA ALA A 194 -24.30 27.83 8.84
C ALA A 194 -24.33 28.92 7.74
N ILE A 195 -23.51 28.77 6.70
CA ILE A 195 -23.51 29.74 5.57
C ILE A 195 -24.83 29.66 4.78
N ARG A 196 -25.34 28.42 4.57
CA ARG A 196 -26.65 28.20 3.95
C ARG A 196 -27.75 28.98 4.71
N GLU A 197 -27.85 28.75 6.03
CA GLU A 197 -28.82 29.41 6.87
C GLU A 197 -28.64 30.93 6.86
N GLN A 198 -27.43 31.44 6.91
CA GLN A 198 -27.12 32.86 6.84
C GLN A 198 -27.58 33.49 5.51
N ILE A 199 -27.45 32.78 4.39
CA ILE A 199 -27.93 33.25 3.10
C ILE A 199 -29.46 33.22 3.05
N LEU A 200 -30.07 32.05 3.36
CA LEU A 200 -31.51 31.82 3.17
C LEU A 200 -32.37 32.65 4.12
N ASN A 201 -31.94 32.85 5.36
CA ASN A 201 -32.69 33.58 6.39
C ASN A 201 -32.38 35.09 6.45
N SER A 202 -31.76 35.64 5.42
CA SER A 202 -31.43 37.06 5.34
C SER A 202 -31.90 37.66 4.01
N PRO A 203 -31.92 39.01 3.89
CA PRO A 203 -32.22 39.68 2.61
C PRO A 203 -31.30 39.26 1.44
N LEU A 204 -30.14 38.67 1.76
CA LEU A 204 -29.21 38.16 0.75
C LEU A 204 -29.78 36.97 -0.01
N GLY A 205 -30.67 36.17 0.61
CA GLY A 205 -31.36 35.05 -0.05
C GLY A 205 -32.25 35.54 -1.20
N GLU A 206 -33.07 36.53 -0.94
CA GLU A 206 -33.91 37.15 -1.98
C GLU A 206 -33.06 37.82 -3.06
N LEU A 207 -31.96 38.45 -2.69
CA LEU A 207 -31.01 39.01 -3.65
C LEU A 207 -30.38 37.90 -4.52
N LEU A 208 -29.95 36.80 -3.94
CA LEU A 208 -29.41 35.63 -4.66
C LEU A 208 -30.43 35.06 -5.62
N LYS A 209 -31.68 34.88 -5.16
CA LYS A 209 -32.79 34.34 -5.95
C LYS A 209 -33.05 35.16 -7.20
N ARG A 210 -33.01 36.50 -7.07
CA ARG A 210 -33.18 37.46 -8.19
C ARG A 210 -31.98 37.44 -9.14
N GLN A 211 -30.78 37.37 -8.63
CA GLN A 211 -29.55 37.51 -9.43
C GLN A 211 -29.08 36.17 -10.04
N LYS A 212 -29.24 35.05 -9.34
CA LYS A 212 -28.81 33.70 -9.72
C LYS A 212 -29.71 32.63 -9.09
N SER A 213 -30.92 32.49 -9.66
CA SER A 213 -31.95 31.55 -9.17
C SER A 213 -31.48 30.09 -9.11
N GLU A 214 -30.59 29.67 -10.02
CA GLU A 214 -30.03 28.31 -10.01
C GLU A 214 -29.16 28.05 -8.78
N ILE A 215 -28.27 29.01 -8.43
CA ILE A 215 -27.42 28.90 -7.23
C ILE A 215 -28.29 28.90 -5.98
N TYR A 216 -29.34 29.78 -5.96
CA TYR A 216 -30.28 29.81 -4.84
C TYR A 216 -30.94 28.46 -4.62
N LYS A 217 -31.51 27.84 -5.67
CA LYS A 217 -32.12 26.50 -5.57
C LYS A 217 -31.12 25.42 -5.09
N PHE A 218 -29.93 25.41 -5.63
CA PHE A 218 -28.90 24.45 -5.18
C PHE A 218 -28.60 24.57 -3.68
N ILE A 219 -28.52 25.83 -3.17
CA ILE A 219 -28.30 26.08 -1.75
C ILE A 219 -29.54 25.74 -0.92
N GLU A 220 -30.74 26.05 -1.40
CA GLU A 220 -32.02 25.80 -0.73
C GLU A 220 -32.25 24.27 -0.56
N GLU A 221 -31.98 23.49 -1.59
CA GLU A 221 -32.17 22.02 -1.63
C GLU A 221 -31.05 21.26 -0.97
N ALA A 222 -29.90 21.87 -0.66
CA ALA A 222 -28.74 21.22 -0.11
C ALA A 222 -28.97 20.69 1.30
N THR A 223 -28.53 19.47 1.54
CA THR A 223 -28.46 18.80 2.85
C THR A 223 -27.02 18.50 3.23
N ASP A 224 -26.80 18.04 4.45
CA ASP A 224 -25.47 17.64 4.93
C ASP A 224 -24.81 16.57 4.03
N GLU A 225 -25.61 15.68 3.44
CA GLU A 225 -25.14 14.61 2.55
C GLU A 225 -24.82 15.14 1.14
N THR A 226 -25.57 16.18 0.68
CA THR A 226 -25.46 16.68 -0.69
C THR A 226 -24.58 17.92 -0.85
N PHE A 227 -24.09 18.55 0.26
CA PHE A 227 -23.19 19.71 0.14
C PHE A 227 -21.99 19.45 -0.78
N LYS A 228 -21.42 18.24 -0.76
CA LYS A 228 -20.30 17.89 -1.63
C LYS A 228 -20.65 17.89 -3.13
N GLU A 229 -21.92 17.79 -3.48
CA GLU A 229 -22.41 17.76 -4.86
C GLU A 229 -22.60 19.18 -5.43
N LEU A 230 -22.62 20.19 -4.56
CA LEU A 230 -22.79 21.58 -4.97
C LEU A 230 -21.60 22.04 -5.82
N ASN A 231 -21.89 22.36 -7.06
CA ASN A 231 -20.92 22.93 -7.98
C ASN A 231 -21.50 24.20 -8.65
N PHE A 232 -20.91 25.34 -8.38
CA PHE A 232 -21.30 26.60 -9.00
C PHE A 232 -20.09 27.50 -9.28
N ARG A 233 -20.23 28.34 -10.31
CA ARG A 233 -19.23 29.36 -10.62
C ARG A 233 -19.45 30.57 -9.72
N LEU A 234 -18.38 31.02 -9.04
CA LEU A 234 -18.44 32.20 -8.19
C LEU A 234 -18.72 33.46 -9.04
N PRO A 235 -19.78 34.23 -8.71
CA PRO A 235 -20.07 35.47 -9.43
C PRO A 235 -19.02 36.55 -9.22
N SER A 236 -18.83 37.43 -10.23
CA SER A 236 -17.84 38.51 -10.19
C SER A 236 -18.39 39.82 -9.58
N TRP A 237 -19.43 39.74 -8.74
CA TRP A 237 -20.10 40.89 -8.17
C TRP A 237 -19.19 41.78 -7.33
N SER A 238 -19.36 43.14 -7.52
CA SER A 238 -18.59 44.15 -6.79
C SER A 238 -19.31 45.47 -6.64
N SER A 239 -20.50 45.65 -7.28
CA SER A 239 -21.17 46.96 -7.43
C SER A 239 -21.78 47.49 -6.13
N THR A 240 -22.44 46.66 -5.33
CA THR A 240 -23.03 47.08 -4.04
C THR A 240 -22.40 46.34 -2.86
N SER A 241 -22.64 46.83 -1.63
CA SER A 241 -22.18 46.20 -0.40
C SER A 241 -22.78 44.80 -0.25
N GLU A 242 -24.10 44.68 -0.45
CA GLU A 242 -24.85 43.43 -0.31
C GLU A 242 -24.35 42.36 -1.30
N LEU A 243 -24.03 42.75 -2.54
CA LEU A 243 -23.47 41.85 -3.53
C LEU A 243 -22.03 41.41 -3.18
N ARG A 244 -21.24 42.29 -2.55
CA ARG A 244 -19.92 41.94 -2.05
C ARG A 244 -20.01 40.96 -0.88
N ASP A 245 -20.95 41.20 0.05
CA ASP A 245 -21.16 40.30 1.21
C ASP A 245 -21.67 38.94 0.76
N LEU A 246 -22.65 38.90 -0.14
CA LEU A 246 -23.14 37.66 -0.72
C LEU A 246 -22.02 36.86 -1.46
N LYS A 247 -21.20 37.57 -2.24
CA LYS A 247 -20.02 36.93 -2.89
C LYS A 247 -19.04 36.38 -1.89
N LYS A 248 -18.84 37.02 -0.74
CA LYS A 248 -17.97 36.55 0.33
C LYS A 248 -18.52 35.25 0.91
N LEU A 249 -19.81 35.19 1.25
CA LEU A 249 -20.47 33.97 1.75
C LEU A 249 -20.42 32.83 0.74
N LEU A 250 -20.70 33.09 -0.54
CA LEU A 250 -20.58 32.07 -1.59
C LEU A 250 -19.14 31.56 -1.77
N ARG A 251 -18.14 32.42 -1.56
CA ARG A 251 -16.73 31.99 -1.57
C ARG A 251 -16.41 31.12 -0.38
N GLU A 252 -16.85 31.50 0.82
CA GLU A 252 -16.67 30.68 2.04
C GLU A 252 -17.36 29.34 1.93
N LEU A 253 -18.58 29.30 1.38
CA LEU A 253 -19.29 28.05 1.07
C LEU A 253 -18.48 27.19 0.12
N LYS A 254 -17.97 27.75 -0.97
CA LYS A 254 -17.15 27.00 -1.95
C LYS A 254 -15.86 26.46 -1.35
N GLU A 255 -15.19 27.20 -0.47
CA GLU A 255 -13.99 26.72 0.22
C GLU A 255 -14.32 25.59 1.22
N SER A 256 -15.48 25.66 1.90
CA SER A 256 -15.95 24.58 2.77
C SER A 256 -16.27 23.33 1.97
N ILE A 257 -16.97 23.46 0.83
CA ILE A 257 -17.25 22.37 -0.10
C ILE A 257 -15.93 21.76 -0.63
N LYS A 258 -14.96 22.58 -1.01
CA LYS A 258 -13.64 22.11 -1.43
C LYS A 258 -12.94 21.27 -0.35
N THR A 259 -13.18 21.59 0.93
CA THR A 259 -12.66 20.79 2.05
C THR A 259 -13.33 19.41 2.10
N LEU A 260 -14.62 19.29 1.77
CA LEU A 260 -15.33 18.02 1.67
C LEU A 260 -14.80 17.11 0.53
N HIS A 261 -14.29 17.72 -0.54
CA HIS A 261 -13.71 16.98 -1.67
C HIS A 261 -12.24 16.59 -1.46
N LYS A 262 -11.58 17.15 -0.44
CA LYS A 262 -10.20 16.74 -0.16
C LYS A 262 -10.18 15.28 0.26
N ARG A 263 -9.34 14.50 -0.43
CA ARG A 263 -9.10 13.12 -0.06
C ARG A 263 -8.32 13.08 1.24
N ASP A 264 -8.90 12.42 2.22
CA ASP A 264 -8.44 12.44 3.61
C ASP A 264 -8.04 11.07 4.14
N ASP A 265 -7.84 10.10 3.24
CA ASP A 265 -7.48 8.75 3.65
C ASP A 265 -5.97 8.52 3.53
N LEU A 266 -5.40 7.91 4.58
CA LEU A 266 -4.05 7.36 4.49
C LEU A 266 -4.04 6.23 3.47
N SER A 267 -2.90 6.02 2.83
CA SER A 267 -2.81 5.10 1.69
C SER A 267 -1.57 4.22 1.74
N ILE A 268 -1.71 3.04 1.17
CA ILE A 268 -0.60 2.21 0.70
C ILE A 268 -0.20 2.74 -0.68
N THR A 269 1.09 2.89 -0.92
CA THR A 269 1.60 3.61 -2.08
C THR A 269 2.58 2.78 -2.93
N PRO A 270 2.11 1.72 -3.64
CA PRO A 270 2.94 1.06 -4.63
C PRO A 270 3.27 2.01 -5.78
N LYS A 271 4.50 1.92 -6.28
CA LYS A 271 4.90 2.67 -7.47
C LYS A 271 4.55 1.87 -8.73
N MET A 272 4.17 2.56 -9.79
CA MET A 272 3.89 1.92 -11.08
C MET A 272 5.10 1.13 -11.61
N GLU A 273 6.28 1.70 -11.46
CA GLU A 273 7.52 1.06 -11.89
C GLU A 273 7.81 -0.23 -11.11
N ASP A 274 7.40 -0.28 -9.83
CA ASP A 274 7.57 -1.48 -9.00
C ASP A 274 6.66 -2.62 -9.45
N ILE A 275 5.50 -2.36 -10.08
CA ILE A 275 4.56 -3.40 -10.52
C ILE A 275 5.22 -4.38 -11.50
N ALA A 276 5.92 -3.86 -12.51
CA ALA A 276 6.65 -4.69 -13.47
C ALA A 276 7.75 -5.53 -12.80
N LEU A 277 8.45 -4.93 -11.84
CA LEU A 277 9.53 -5.58 -11.09
C LEU A 277 9.01 -6.68 -10.16
N VAL A 278 7.92 -6.42 -9.45
CA VAL A 278 7.24 -7.40 -8.59
C VAL A 278 6.68 -8.55 -9.44
N ASN A 279 6.03 -8.24 -10.58
CA ASN A 279 5.57 -9.28 -11.50
C ASN A 279 6.71 -10.18 -11.98
N ARG A 280 7.87 -9.62 -12.36
CA ARG A 280 9.04 -10.40 -12.77
C ARG A 280 9.49 -11.35 -11.67
N TRP A 281 9.51 -10.91 -10.41
CA TRP A 281 9.84 -11.76 -9.27
C TRP A 281 8.81 -12.89 -9.09
N ILE A 282 7.51 -12.58 -9.18
CA ILE A 282 6.43 -13.56 -9.10
C ILE A 282 6.54 -14.59 -10.23
N GLN A 283 6.84 -14.15 -11.46
CA GLN A 283 7.01 -15.06 -12.60
C GLN A 283 8.15 -16.06 -12.38
N LYS A 284 9.22 -15.64 -11.71
CA LYS A 284 10.36 -16.51 -11.38
C LYS A 284 10.04 -17.50 -10.26
N TYR A 285 9.47 -17.03 -9.15
CA TYR A 285 9.34 -17.82 -7.93
C TYR A 285 7.94 -18.37 -7.69
N ASN A 286 6.92 -17.79 -8.28
CA ASN A 286 5.50 -18.16 -8.12
C ASN A 286 5.01 -18.13 -6.67
N VAL A 287 5.45 -17.15 -5.89
CA VAL A 287 5.07 -16.93 -4.50
C VAL A 287 4.09 -15.76 -4.44
N LYS A 288 3.03 -15.88 -3.64
CA LYS A 288 2.04 -14.82 -3.42
C LYS A 288 2.72 -13.61 -2.80
N HIS A 289 2.44 -12.43 -3.34
CA HIS A 289 3.06 -11.19 -2.93
C HIS A 289 2.04 -10.24 -2.32
N PHE A 290 2.40 -9.61 -1.21
CA PHE A 290 1.57 -8.65 -0.49
C PHE A 290 2.34 -7.37 -0.22
N TYR A 291 1.61 -6.25 -0.17
CA TYR A 291 2.08 -4.99 0.38
C TYR A 291 1.57 -4.84 1.81
N LEU A 292 2.46 -4.48 2.73
CA LEU A 292 2.16 -4.27 4.14
C LEU A 292 2.58 -2.85 4.54
N GLN A 293 1.61 -2.01 4.91
CA GLN A 293 1.83 -0.65 5.35
C GLN A 293 1.85 -0.58 6.87
N VAL A 294 2.98 -0.19 7.43
CA VAL A 294 3.18 0.02 8.86
C VAL A 294 3.01 1.51 9.18
N PHE A 295 2.13 1.80 10.10
CA PHE A 295 2.01 3.08 10.81
C PHE A 295 2.63 2.95 12.19
N PHE A 296 2.72 4.04 12.95
CA PHE A 296 3.31 3.95 14.29
C PHE A 296 2.40 3.25 15.32
N ASP A 297 1.14 3.04 15.01
CA ASP A 297 0.14 2.40 15.89
C ASP A 297 -0.43 1.09 15.34
N LYS A 298 -0.47 0.89 14.02
CA LYS A 298 -1.09 -0.27 13.37
C LYS A 298 -0.41 -0.63 12.05
N ALA A 299 -0.73 -1.83 11.51
CA ALA A 299 -0.30 -2.19 10.16
C ALA A 299 -1.41 -2.88 9.36
N TYR A 300 -1.44 -2.58 8.06
CA TYR A 300 -2.45 -3.02 7.10
C TYR A 300 -1.80 -3.75 5.93
N VAL A 301 -2.50 -4.75 5.41
CA VAL A 301 -2.01 -5.58 4.31
C VAL A 301 -3.01 -5.63 3.16
N ILE A 302 -2.50 -5.74 1.94
CA ILE A 302 -3.26 -5.97 0.71
C ILE A 302 -2.45 -6.86 -0.22
N SER A 303 -3.09 -7.82 -0.91
CA SER A 303 -2.38 -8.67 -1.87
C SER A 303 -2.04 -7.89 -3.15
N PHE A 304 -0.99 -8.32 -3.83
CA PHE A 304 -0.63 -7.76 -5.14
C PHE A 304 -1.72 -8.02 -6.18
N GLN A 305 -2.40 -9.16 -6.08
CA GLN A 305 -3.55 -9.49 -6.91
C GLN A 305 -4.71 -8.51 -6.69
N ASP A 306 -5.11 -8.27 -5.42
CA ASP A 306 -6.17 -7.31 -5.09
C ASP A 306 -5.84 -5.89 -5.58
N ILE A 307 -4.55 -5.50 -5.53
CA ILE A 307 -4.11 -4.21 -6.08
C ILE A 307 -4.38 -4.14 -7.59
N LEU A 308 -4.02 -5.19 -8.33
CA LEU A 308 -4.24 -5.22 -9.78
C LEU A 308 -5.72 -5.26 -10.14
N GLU A 309 -6.53 -6.05 -9.43
CA GLU A 309 -7.99 -6.11 -9.60
C GLU A 309 -8.63 -4.75 -9.32
N LEU A 310 -8.19 -4.08 -8.24
CA LEU A 310 -8.67 -2.76 -7.87
C LEU A 310 -8.44 -1.73 -8.97
N VAL A 311 -7.21 -1.67 -9.51
CA VAL A 311 -6.82 -0.65 -10.48
C VAL A 311 -7.25 -0.98 -11.91
N SER A 312 -7.68 -2.21 -12.18
CA SER A 312 -8.25 -2.62 -13.46
C SER A 312 -9.70 -2.17 -13.64
N ASN A 313 -10.36 -1.71 -12.58
CA ASN A 313 -11.73 -1.19 -12.64
C ASN A 313 -11.75 0.32 -12.36
N ASP A 314 -12.01 1.11 -13.40
CA ASP A 314 -12.05 2.57 -13.36
C ASP A 314 -13.07 3.14 -12.36
N GLU A 315 -14.15 2.40 -12.02
CA GLU A 315 -15.14 2.81 -11.03
C GLU A 315 -14.55 2.97 -9.62
N ASN A 316 -13.42 2.32 -9.35
CA ASN A 316 -12.71 2.43 -8.09
C ASN A 316 -11.86 3.70 -7.98
N GLU A 317 -11.54 4.36 -9.11
CA GLU A 317 -10.72 5.55 -9.10
C GLU A 317 -11.45 6.72 -8.41
N GLY A 318 -10.72 7.48 -7.62
CA GLY A 318 -11.28 8.58 -6.82
C GLY A 318 -11.82 8.14 -5.46
N ASN A 319 -12.36 6.93 -5.32
CA ASN A 319 -12.91 6.40 -4.06
C ASN A 319 -11.91 5.49 -3.33
N ASN A 320 -11.49 4.41 -3.98
CA ASN A 320 -10.65 3.38 -3.39
C ASN A 320 -9.17 3.58 -3.70
N PHE A 321 -8.85 4.14 -4.85
CA PHE A 321 -7.48 4.49 -5.21
C PHE A 321 -7.43 5.80 -6.02
N SER A 322 -6.24 6.35 -6.17
CA SER A 322 -5.93 7.40 -7.15
C SER A 322 -4.52 7.22 -7.68
N ILE A 323 -4.29 7.71 -8.88
CA ILE A 323 -2.98 7.74 -9.51
C ILE A 323 -2.44 9.16 -9.41
N GLU A 324 -1.26 9.31 -8.80
CA GLU A 324 -0.59 10.60 -8.68
C GLU A 324 0.78 10.55 -9.35
N ARG A 325 1.06 11.57 -10.15
CA ARG A 325 2.36 11.78 -10.76
C ARG A 325 3.17 12.73 -9.90
N ASP A 326 4.31 12.28 -9.41
CA ASP A 326 5.23 13.10 -8.63
C ASP A 326 6.20 13.84 -9.56
N GLU A 327 5.86 15.06 -9.91
CA GLU A 327 6.70 15.91 -10.79
C GLU A 327 8.08 16.21 -10.17
N LYS A 328 8.18 16.22 -8.82
CA LYS A 328 9.44 16.48 -8.11
C LYS A 328 10.40 15.29 -8.16
N ASN A 329 9.88 14.07 -8.34
CA ASN A 329 10.62 12.83 -8.42
C ASN A 329 10.66 12.29 -9.86
N GLN A 330 11.00 13.11 -10.84
CA GLN A 330 11.17 12.74 -12.24
C GLN A 330 9.89 12.16 -12.88
N GLY A 331 8.72 12.57 -12.40
CA GLY A 331 7.46 12.12 -12.96
C GLY A 331 7.06 10.69 -12.58
N LYS A 332 7.67 10.10 -11.55
CA LYS A 332 7.28 8.78 -11.04
C LYS A 332 5.81 8.74 -10.69
N THR A 333 5.15 7.69 -11.12
CA THR A 333 3.73 7.50 -10.90
C THR A 333 3.48 6.61 -9.69
N THR A 334 2.65 7.05 -8.76
CA THR A 334 2.32 6.34 -7.54
C THR A 334 0.82 6.04 -7.51
N ILE A 335 0.47 4.80 -7.24
CA ILE A 335 -0.90 4.39 -6.95
C ILE A 335 -1.13 4.60 -5.46
N LYS A 336 -2.08 5.43 -5.08
CA LYS A 336 -2.51 5.64 -3.69
C LYS A 336 -3.76 4.83 -3.42
N ILE A 337 -3.62 3.75 -2.67
CA ILE A 337 -4.72 2.86 -2.31
C ILE A 337 -5.18 3.21 -0.91
N ASN A 338 -6.49 3.49 -0.76
CA ASN A 338 -7.07 3.82 0.53
C ASN A 338 -6.87 2.68 1.54
N VAL A 339 -6.26 2.98 2.68
CA VAL A 339 -5.96 1.97 3.70
C VAL A 339 -7.22 1.31 4.28
N LYS A 340 -8.39 1.96 4.19
CA LYS A 340 -9.67 1.42 4.67
C LYS A 340 -10.12 0.15 3.96
N ILE A 341 -9.67 -0.08 2.72
CA ILE A 341 -9.99 -1.32 1.98
C ILE A 341 -9.00 -2.45 2.27
N CYS A 342 -7.91 -2.15 2.96
CA CYS A 342 -6.89 -3.11 3.34
C CYS A 342 -7.28 -3.84 4.64
N LYS A 343 -6.61 -4.96 4.95
CA LYS A 343 -6.85 -5.73 6.17
C LYS A 343 -5.88 -5.31 7.27
N GLU A 344 -6.40 -4.99 8.45
CA GLU A 344 -5.60 -4.67 9.64
C GLU A 344 -4.99 -5.97 10.19
N VAL A 345 -3.69 -6.19 9.94
CA VAL A 345 -3.00 -7.44 10.34
C VAL A 345 -2.22 -7.29 11.65
N ILE A 346 -1.85 -6.06 12.01
CA ILE A 346 -1.27 -5.73 13.31
C ILE A 346 -2.13 -4.62 13.91
N GLY A 347 -2.91 -4.98 14.93
CA GLY A 347 -3.92 -4.09 15.53
C GLY A 347 -3.34 -3.10 16.53
N ARG A 348 -2.10 -3.33 17.01
CA ARG A 348 -1.37 -2.43 17.91
C ARG A 348 0.12 -2.53 17.66
N ILE A 349 0.79 -1.37 17.65
CA ILE A 349 2.25 -1.26 17.64
C ILE A 349 2.66 -0.33 18.79
N ASP A 350 3.59 -0.80 19.62
CA ASP A 350 4.20 0.04 20.65
C ASP A 350 5.15 1.04 19.99
N MET A 351 5.11 2.31 20.43
CA MET A 351 5.94 3.37 19.87
C MET A 351 7.43 3.04 20.00
N PRO A 352 8.23 3.28 18.94
CA PRO A 352 9.69 3.15 19.03
C PRO A 352 10.31 4.24 19.91
N GLU A 353 11.48 3.95 20.45
CA GLU A 353 12.41 4.98 20.85
C GLU A 353 13.01 5.63 19.61
N HIS A 354 13.28 6.93 19.67
CA HIS A 354 13.90 7.67 18.59
C HIS A 354 15.07 8.50 19.10
N LYS A 355 16.14 8.59 18.29
CA LYS A 355 17.34 9.35 18.63
C LYS A 355 17.81 10.13 17.42
N SER A 356 18.39 11.30 17.65
CA SER A 356 19.12 12.02 16.61
C SER A 356 20.43 11.31 16.31
N ALA A 357 20.72 11.13 15.04
CA ALA A 357 21.97 10.58 14.54
C ALA A 357 22.62 11.53 13.53
N MET A 358 23.90 11.34 13.28
CA MET A 358 24.66 12.13 12.32
C MET A 358 25.47 11.20 11.43
N LYS A 359 25.48 11.49 10.13
CA LYS A 359 26.32 10.83 9.14
C LYS A 359 27.19 11.88 8.46
N GLU A 360 28.48 11.64 8.40
CA GLU A 360 29.39 12.41 7.60
C GLU A 360 29.48 11.78 6.19
N LEU A 361 29.33 12.62 5.17
CA LEU A 361 29.54 12.26 3.78
C LEU A 361 30.90 12.77 3.31
N ASP A 362 31.32 12.33 2.12
CA ASP A 362 32.52 12.85 1.46
C ASP A 362 32.55 14.37 1.49
N ARG A 363 33.74 14.93 1.62
CA ARG A 363 34.00 16.39 1.72
C ARG A 363 33.49 17.04 3.02
N GLY A 364 33.25 16.26 4.11
CA GLY A 364 32.88 16.78 5.41
C GLY A 364 31.46 17.31 5.52
N ARG A 365 30.54 16.94 4.63
CA ARG A 365 29.14 17.30 4.73
C ARG A 365 28.44 16.45 5.80
N LEU A 366 27.86 17.09 6.77
CA LEU A 366 27.11 16.42 7.85
C LEU A 366 25.62 16.35 7.51
N LEU A 367 25.04 15.16 7.68
CA LEU A 367 23.60 14.92 7.61
C LEU A 367 23.08 14.53 8.99
N PHE A 368 22.11 15.27 9.50
CA PHE A 368 21.40 14.93 10.73
C PHE A 368 20.09 14.25 10.39
N TYR A 369 19.78 13.13 11.04
CA TYR A 369 18.59 12.33 10.81
C TYR A 369 18.11 11.65 12.08
N VAL A 370 16.95 10.97 12.04
CA VAL A 370 16.38 10.27 13.18
C VAL A 370 16.48 8.76 12.94
N THR A 371 16.94 8.05 13.98
CA THR A 371 16.91 6.59 14.04
C THR A 371 15.78 6.13 14.94
N PHE A 372 15.27 4.91 14.68
CA PHE A 372 14.15 4.29 15.40
C PHE A 372 14.57 2.93 15.92
N THR A 373 14.30 2.65 17.22
CA THR A 373 14.64 1.38 17.85
C THR A 373 13.53 0.91 18.77
N GLY A 374 13.47 -0.40 19.03
CA GLY A 374 12.44 -0.96 19.91
C GLY A 374 11.03 -0.95 19.28
N GLY A 375 10.04 -0.98 20.15
CA GLY A 375 8.65 -1.20 19.78
C GLY A 375 8.35 -2.68 19.53
N GLN A 376 7.07 -3.02 19.62
CA GLN A 376 6.55 -4.37 19.36
C GLN A 376 5.22 -4.25 18.61
N GLY A 377 5.03 -5.04 17.56
CA GLY A 377 3.76 -5.20 16.87
C GLY A 377 3.04 -6.45 17.38
N TYR A 378 1.71 -6.35 17.53
CA TYR A 378 0.85 -7.43 18.00
C TYR A 378 0.03 -7.96 16.84
N LEU A 379 0.50 -9.09 16.27
CA LEU A 379 -0.10 -9.73 15.10
C LEU A 379 -1.47 -10.33 15.48
N ASP A 380 -2.50 -10.06 14.67
CA ASP A 380 -3.75 -10.81 14.70
C ASP A 380 -3.59 -12.11 13.90
N ASN A 381 -3.39 -13.21 14.62
CA ASN A 381 -3.20 -14.51 14.01
C ASN A 381 -4.39 -14.97 13.15
N ASN A 382 -5.62 -14.60 13.50
CA ASN A 382 -6.79 -15.01 12.73
C ASN A 382 -6.85 -14.29 11.39
N ILE A 383 -6.63 -12.99 11.39
CA ILE A 383 -6.56 -12.18 10.16
C ILE A 383 -5.36 -12.61 9.31
N PHE A 384 -4.18 -12.77 9.93
CA PHE A 384 -2.97 -13.20 9.25
C PHE A 384 -3.15 -14.57 8.56
N MET A 385 -3.73 -15.54 9.26
CA MET A 385 -3.98 -16.87 8.69
C MET A 385 -5.02 -16.85 7.57
N ARG A 386 -6.11 -16.08 7.74
CA ARG A 386 -7.21 -16.03 6.78
C ARG A 386 -6.84 -15.23 5.53
N ASP A 387 -6.29 -14.03 5.72
CA ASP A 387 -6.18 -13.02 4.66
C ASP A 387 -4.76 -12.91 4.06
N VAL A 388 -3.76 -13.58 4.65
CA VAL A 388 -2.37 -13.57 4.15
C VAL A 388 -1.92 -14.98 3.77
N ILE A 389 -2.05 -15.96 4.67
CA ILE A 389 -1.53 -17.29 4.43
C ILE A 389 -2.46 -18.11 3.52
N ASN A 390 -3.78 -18.04 3.75
CA ASN A 390 -4.78 -18.83 3.03
C ASN A 390 -5.51 -18.04 1.94
N ALA A 391 -5.14 -16.78 1.73
CA ALA A 391 -5.69 -15.91 0.69
C ALA A 391 -5.58 -16.50 -0.72
#